data_b9e3c8b5d86ee82bb67dbb0a642c3105
#
_entry.id   b9e3c8b5d86ee82bb67dbb0a642c3105
#
_cell.length_a   1.000
_cell.length_b   1.000
_cell.length_c   1.000
_cell.angle_alpha   90.00
_cell.angle_beta   90.00
_cell.angle_gamma   90.00
#
_symmetry.space_group_name_H-M   'P 1'
#
loop_
_entity.id
_entity.type
_entity.pdbx_description
1 polymer ?
#
loop_
_entity_poly.entity_id
_entity_poly.type
_entity_poly.pdbx_seq_one_letter_code
_entity_poly.pdbx_strand_id
1 'polypeptide(L)'
;MSYTVGYDDDIDIVRKIILDLAKSDERVLKDPEPKVYVDKYLDSGIQIVAWVWVEPDDYYGVYYMMQENVLKEFKKNGVTIPYPHIQLVKE
;
A
#
# COMPACT_ATOMS: atom_id res chain seq x y z
N MET A 1 -4.99 -0.70 -5.38
CA MET A 1 -4.47 -1.26 -4.12
C MET A 1 -4.67 -0.26 -3.00
N SER A 2 -5.08 -0.72 -1.85
CA SER A 2 -5.38 0.16 -0.72
C SER A 2 -4.60 -0.26 0.51
N TYR A 3 -4.12 0.74 1.24
CA TYR A 3 -3.36 0.52 2.47
C TYR A 3 -3.88 1.48 3.53
N THR A 4 -3.84 1.07 4.79
CA THR A 4 -4.23 1.93 5.90
C THR A 4 -3.02 2.20 6.77
N VAL A 5 -2.80 3.46 7.10
CA VAL A 5 -1.69 3.89 7.97
C VAL A 5 -2.25 4.74 9.11
N GLY A 6 -1.43 5.02 10.11
CA GLY A 6 -1.84 5.81 11.25
C GLY A 6 -1.93 7.31 10.92
N TYR A 7 -2.74 8.02 11.70
CA TYR A 7 -2.91 9.46 11.49
C TYR A 7 -1.62 10.26 11.70
N ASP A 8 -0.71 9.73 12.51
CA ASP A 8 0.55 10.41 12.81
C ASP A 8 1.68 10.05 11.85
N ASP A 9 1.41 9.16 10.90
CA ASP A 9 2.43 8.76 9.94
C ASP A 9 2.65 9.84 8.88
N ASP A 10 3.89 9.96 8.42
CA ASP A 10 4.25 10.91 7.38
C ASP A 10 3.80 10.37 6.03
N ILE A 11 2.83 11.03 5.43
CA ILE A 11 2.25 10.60 4.14
C ILE A 11 3.30 10.62 3.03
N ASP A 12 4.25 11.53 3.08
CA ASP A 12 5.29 11.60 2.05
C ASP A 12 6.21 10.37 2.11
N ILE A 13 6.52 9.91 3.32
CA ILE A 13 7.30 8.68 3.50
C ILE A 13 6.51 7.47 3.00
N VAL A 14 5.24 7.39 3.36
CA VAL A 14 4.35 6.32 2.91
C VAL A 14 4.28 6.29 1.38
N ARG A 15 4.06 7.44 0.77
CA ARG A 15 3.98 7.57 -0.68
C ARG A 15 5.27 7.12 -1.35
N LYS A 16 6.40 7.56 -0.82
CA LYS A 16 7.71 7.19 -1.37
C LYS A 16 7.93 5.68 -1.31
N ILE A 17 7.60 5.05 -0.20
CA ILE A 17 7.75 3.60 -0.05
C ILE A 17 6.94 2.87 -1.12
N ILE A 18 5.68 3.23 -1.28
CA ILE A 18 4.79 2.55 -2.23
C ILE A 18 5.26 2.78 -3.66
N LEU A 19 5.61 4.02 -4.00
CA LEU A 19 6.07 4.35 -5.35
C LEU A 19 7.39 3.65 -5.69
N ASP A 20 8.34 3.63 -4.75
CA ASP A 20 9.63 2.98 -4.99
C ASP A 20 9.45 1.48 -5.23
N LEU A 21 8.59 0.84 -4.45
CA LEU A 21 8.31 -0.59 -4.64
C LEU A 21 7.63 -0.86 -5.98
N ALA A 22 6.65 -0.04 -6.35
CA ALA A 22 5.98 -0.20 -7.62
C ALA A 22 6.96 -0.04 -8.79
N LYS A 23 7.81 0.97 -8.73
CA LYS A 23 8.77 1.24 -9.80
C LYS A 23 9.90 0.22 -9.87
N SER A 24 10.12 -0.55 -8.80
CA SER A 24 11.16 -1.58 -8.77
C SER A 24 10.79 -2.85 -9.51
N ASP A 25 9.52 -3.05 -9.81
CA ASP A 25 9.04 -4.25 -10.49
C ASP A 25 8.86 -3.97 -11.98
N GLU A 26 9.54 -4.76 -12.80
CA GLU A 26 9.51 -4.59 -14.25
C GLU A 26 8.13 -4.81 -14.86
N ARG A 27 7.27 -5.54 -14.16
CA ARG A 27 5.90 -5.81 -14.62
C ARG A 27 4.99 -4.61 -14.49
N VAL A 28 5.37 -3.63 -13.69
CA VAL A 28 4.61 -2.39 -13.54
C VAL A 28 4.89 -1.48 -14.72
N LEU A 29 3.85 -1.03 -15.39
CA LEU A 29 3.99 -0.16 -16.55
C LEU A 29 4.51 1.21 -16.12
N LYS A 30 5.32 1.80 -16.98
CA LYS A 30 5.87 3.15 -16.73
C LYS A 30 4.95 4.24 -17.22
N ASP A 31 4.04 3.92 -18.11
CA ASP A 31 3.09 4.87 -18.68
C ASP A 31 1.74 4.15 -18.84
N PRO A 32 0.72 4.52 -18.07
CA PRO A 32 0.74 5.56 -17.03
C PRO A 32 1.61 5.17 -15.83
N GLU A 33 2.30 6.17 -15.27
CA GLU A 33 3.15 5.91 -14.11
C GLU A 33 2.31 5.62 -12.85
N PRO A 34 2.87 4.89 -11.88
CA PRO A 34 2.17 4.65 -10.62
C PRO A 34 1.86 5.96 -9.89
N LYS A 35 0.74 5.98 -9.20
CA LYS A 35 0.29 7.14 -8.44
C LYS A 35 -0.22 6.70 -7.07
N VAL A 36 0.00 7.55 -6.06
CA VAL A 36 -0.43 7.28 -4.69
C VAL A 36 -1.17 8.50 -4.17
N TYR A 37 -2.36 8.27 -3.64
CA TYR A 37 -3.21 9.34 -3.12
C TYR A 37 -3.76 8.97 -1.75
N VAL A 38 -4.05 9.99 -0.95
CA VAL A 38 -4.89 9.81 0.23
C VAL A 38 -6.32 9.64 -0.27
N ASP A 39 -6.93 8.52 0.09
CA ASP A 39 -8.28 8.19 -0.38
C ASP A 39 -9.33 8.73 0.59
N LYS A 40 -9.24 8.35 1.85
CA LYS A 40 -10.19 8.81 2.85
C LYS A 40 -9.69 8.59 4.26
N TYR A 41 -10.36 9.25 5.20
CA TYR A 41 -10.07 9.11 6.62
C TYR A 41 -10.99 8.06 7.23
N LEU A 42 -10.42 7.15 7.99
CA LEU A 42 -11.14 6.09 8.66
C LEU A 42 -11.02 6.28 10.18
N ASP A 43 -11.83 5.56 10.93
CA ASP A 43 -11.74 5.62 12.39
C ASP A 43 -10.37 5.15 12.90
N SER A 44 -9.78 4.16 12.24
CA SER A 44 -8.52 3.56 12.65
C SER A 44 -7.29 4.19 11.98
N GLY A 45 -7.48 5.04 10.99
CA GLY A 45 -6.35 5.64 10.28
C GLY A 45 -6.72 6.23 8.94
N ILE A 46 -5.72 6.45 8.11
CA ILE A 46 -5.86 7.06 6.79
C ILE A 46 -5.75 5.97 5.74
N GLN A 47 -6.73 5.92 4.85
CA GLN A 47 -6.67 4.99 3.73
C GLN A 47 -5.92 5.62 2.56
N ILE A 48 -4.88 4.92 2.12
CA ILE A 48 -4.06 5.32 0.98
C ILE A 48 -4.41 4.43 -0.19
N VAL A 49 -4.59 5.00 -1.37
CA VAL A 49 -4.82 4.23 -2.58
C VAL A 49 -3.62 4.36 -3.51
N ALA A 50 -3.20 3.24 -4.07
CA ALA A 50 -2.13 3.20 -5.06
C ALA A 50 -2.72 2.75 -6.40
N TRP A 51 -2.48 3.55 -7.43
CA TRP A 51 -2.86 3.24 -8.80
C TRP A 51 -1.64 2.72 -9.52
N VAL A 52 -1.65 1.44 -9.87
CA VAL A 52 -0.54 0.76 -10.52
C VAL A 52 -1.09 0.03 -11.72
N TRP A 53 -0.52 0.31 -12.90
CA TRP A 53 -0.98 -0.29 -14.15
C TRP A 53 -0.05 -1.44 -14.53
N VAL A 54 -0.64 -2.59 -14.84
CA VAL A 54 0.08 -3.81 -15.20
C VAL A 54 -0.70 -4.53 -16.30
N GLU A 55 0.00 -5.41 -17.04
CA GLU A 55 -0.70 -6.30 -17.96
C GLU A 55 -1.55 -7.28 -17.18
N PRO A 56 -2.68 -7.72 -17.74
CA PRO A 56 -3.59 -8.63 -17.03
C PRO A 56 -2.93 -9.88 -16.47
N ASP A 57 -2.00 -10.47 -17.20
CA ASP A 57 -1.32 -11.69 -16.75
C ASP A 57 -0.41 -11.45 -15.55
N ASP A 58 0.01 -10.23 -15.33
CA ASP A 58 0.92 -9.87 -14.23
C ASP A 58 0.20 -9.34 -13.01
N TYR A 59 -1.11 -9.20 -13.08
CA TYR A 59 -1.89 -8.54 -12.02
C TYR A 59 -1.67 -9.15 -10.64
N TYR A 60 -1.87 -10.44 -10.50
CA TYR A 60 -1.76 -11.09 -9.19
C TYR A 60 -0.32 -11.14 -8.70
N GLY A 61 0.64 -11.34 -9.62
CA GLY A 61 2.05 -11.34 -9.24
C GLY A 61 2.48 -10.01 -8.63
N VAL A 62 2.09 -8.91 -9.27
CA VAL A 62 2.39 -7.58 -8.76
C VAL A 62 1.61 -7.28 -7.48
N TYR A 63 0.34 -7.65 -7.46
CA TYR A 63 -0.51 -7.43 -6.29
C TYR A 63 0.11 -8.08 -5.03
N TYR A 64 0.49 -9.34 -5.12
CA TYR A 64 1.06 -10.03 -3.97
C TYR A 64 2.45 -9.51 -3.60
N MET A 65 3.25 -9.14 -4.60
CA MET A 65 4.54 -8.50 -4.34
C MET A 65 4.35 -7.22 -3.53
N MET A 66 3.41 -6.37 -3.95
CA MET A 66 3.14 -5.12 -3.27
C MET A 66 2.61 -5.36 -1.85
N GLN A 67 1.68 -6.30 -1.67
CA GLN A 67 1.12 -6.60 -0.36
C GLN A 67 2.21 -6.98 0.64
N GLU A 68 3.10 -7.87 0.25
CA GLU A 68 4.14 -8.33 1.14
C GLU A 68 5.20 -7.27 1.39
N ASN A 69 5.69 -6.63 0.33
CA ASN A 69 6.83 -5.71 0.46
C ASN A 69 6.44 -4.36 1.06
N VAL A 70 5.24 -3.88 0.80
CA VAL A 70 4.75 -2.67 1.47
C VAL A 70 4.68 -2.91 2.98
N LEU A 71 4.17 -4.06 3.40
CA LEU A 71 4.12 -4.40 4.81
C LEU A 71 5.52 -4.41 5.44
N LYS A 72 6.47 -5.04 4.77
CA LYS A 72 7.84 -5.11 5.25
C LYS A 72 8.49 -3.73 5.36
N GLU A 73 8.33 -2.90 4.34
CA GLU A 73 8.92 -1.57 4.33
C GLU A 73 8.25 -0.64 5.32
N PHE A 74 6.95 -0.76 5.52
CA PHE A 74 6.26 0.00 6.55
C PHE A 74 6.81 -0.30 7.93
N LYS A 75 6.95 -1.59 8.26
CA LYS A 75 7.52 -2.00 9.54
C LYS A 75 8.94 -1.48 9.72
N LYS A 76 9.72 -1.56 8.66
CA LYS A 76 11.12 -1.14 8.67
C LYS A 76 11.27 0.36 8.92
N ASN A 77 10.33 1.14 8.42
CA ASN A 77 10.38 2.60 8.52
C ASN A 77 9.49 3.16 9.64
N GLY A 78 8.97 2.31 10.48
CA GLY A 78 8.17 2.76 11.63
C GLY A 78 6.80 3.28 11.28
N VAL A 79 6.28 2.94 10.10
CA VAL A 79 4.94 3.33 9.71
C VAL A 79 3.94 2.44 10.44
N THR A 80 2.94 3.07 11.04
CA THR A 80 1.91 2.36 11.78
C THR A 80 0.99 1.60 10.82
N ILE A 81 0.73 0.34 11.12
CA ILE A 81 -0.22 -0.45 10.37
C ILE A 81 -1.35 -0.78 11.32
N PRO A 82 -2.46 -0.03 11.24
CA PRO A 82 -3.59 -0.32 12.12
C PRO A 82 -4.13 -1.71 11.81
N TYR A 83 -4.30 -2.50 12.84
CA TYR A 83 -4.93 -3.79 12.67
C TYR A 83 -6.41 -3.57 12.42
N PRO A 84 -6.99 -4.27 11.45
CA PRO A 84 -8.43 -4.18 11.26
C PRO A 84 -9.11 -4.62 12.54
N HIS A 85 -10.23 -3.97 12.86
CA HIS A 85 -11.05 -4.39 13.97
C HIS A 85 -11.69 -5.71 13.59
N ILE A 86 -10.93 -6.77 13.76
CA ILE A 86 -11.48 -8.09 13.59
C ILE A 86 -12.11 -8.44 14.91
N GLN A 87 -13.41 -8.43 14.92
CA GLN A 87 -14.11 -8.96 16.04
C GLN A 87 -13.93 -10.47 15.98
N LEU A 88 -13.09 -10.97 16.86
CA LEU A 88 -12.92 -12.40 16.95
C LEU A 88 -14.17 -13.00 17.57
N VAL A 89 -14.93 -13.65 16.71
CA VAL A 89 -16.04 -14.43 17.19
C VAL A 89 -15.46 -15.74 17.68
N LYS A 90 -15.50 -15.92 18.97
CA LYS A 90 -15.08 -17.19 19.53
C LYS A 90 -16.23 -18.15 19.48
N GLU A 91 -15.99 -19.20 18.80
CA GLU A 91 -16.92 -20.32 18.74
C GLU A 91 -16.71 -21.27 19.87
#